data_60737cd7063233fa5a10c5823f0ae071
#
_entry.id   60737cd7063233fa5a10c5823f0ae071
#
_cell.length_a   1.000
_cell.length_b   1.000
_cell.length_c   1.000
_cell.angle_alpha   90.00
_cell.angle_beta   90.00
_cell.angle_gamma   90.00
#
_symmetry.space_group_name_H-M   'P 1'
#
loop_
_entity.id
_entity.type
_entity.pdbx_description
1 polymer ?
#
loop_
_entity_poly.entity_id
_entity_poly.type
_entity_poly.pdbx_seq_one_letter_code
_entity_poly.pdbx_strand_id
1 'polypeptide(L)'
;MTMNQRERMLAGLPFKIWEDGLLDDLVRTKMLLYKYNHCKPNKSKRLDKLIRKILNKAGSWICIDQPFHCDFGSNISVGENFYANRNCTILDCGRVTIGDEVLFGPNVSVFTAGHPIHPESRNSRYQYGIEVTIG
;
A
#
# COMPACT_ATOMS: atom_id res chain seq x y z
N MET A 1 -2.12 28.37 -2.80
CA MET A 1 -3.14 27.33 -2.62
C MET A 1 -2.73 26.37 -1.52
N THR A 2 -3.67 26.00 -0.69
CA THR A 2 -3.41 25.10 0.43
C THR A 2 -3.53 23.66 -0.05
N MET A 3 -2.55 22.83 0.28
CA MET A 3 -2.61 21.39 0.01
C MET A 3 -3.69 20.72 0.85
N ASN A 4 -4.47 19.84 0.24
CA ASN A 4 -5.35 18.95 0.98
C ASN A 4 -4.53 17.83 1.66
N GLN A 5 -5.19 17.01 2.47
CA GLN A 5 -4.48 15.99 3.25
C GLN A 5 -3.87 14.89 2.36
N ARG A 6 -4.51 14.53 1.25
CA ARG A 6 -3.95 13.57 0.30
C ARG A 6 -2.68 14.10 -0.36
N GLU A 7 -2.69 15.36 -0.77
CA GLU A 7 -1.50 16.00 -1.36
C GLU A 7 -0.36 16.08 -0.34
N ARG A 8 -0.68 16.41 0.92
CA ARG A 8 0.31 16.42 2.00
C ARG A 8 0.90 15.03 2.23
N MET A 9 0.05 14.01 2.29
CA MET A 9 0.46 12.62 2.46
C MET A 9 1.46 12.21 1.38
N LEU A 10 1.13 12.48 0.11
CA LEU A 10 2.00 12.11 -1.02
C LEU A 10 3.26 12.97 -1.12
N ALA A 11 3.26 14.15 -0.54
CA ALA A 11 4.43 15.03 -0.50
C ALA A 11 5.38 14.73 0.68
N GLY A 12 5.06 13.74 1.51
CA GLY A 12 5.87 13.41 2.70
C GLY A 12 5.71 14.38 3.85
N LEU A 13 4.66 15.18 3.83
CA LEU A 13 4.35 16.15 4.88
C LEU A 13 3.43 15.55 5.93
N PRO A 14 3.44 16.05 7.17
CA PRO A 14 2.46 15.62 8.17
C PRO A 14 1.04 15.80 7.66
N PHE A 15 0.20 14.79 7.84
CA PHE A 15 -1.19 14.79 7.37
C PHE A 15 -2.13 14.20 8.40
N LYS A 16 -3.41 14.54 8.24
CA LYS A 16 -4.51 14.07 9.09
C LYS A 16 -5.28 12.99 8.35
N ILE A 17 -5.19 11.76 8.83
CA ILE A 17 -5.86 10.61 8.19
C ILE A 17 -7.38 10.71 8.20
N TRP A 18 -7.95 11.48 9.11
CA TRP A 18 -9.40 11.59 9.29
C TRP A 18 -10.06 12.68 8.45
N GLU A 19 -9.32 13.34 7.56
CA GLU A 19 -9.84 14.38 6.66
C GLU A 19 -9.71 13.96 5.20
N ASP A 20 -10.44 14.67 4.32
CA ASP A 20 -10.36 14.58 2.86
C ASP A 20 -10.61 13.16 2.30
N GLY A 21 -11.43 12.37 2.99
CA GLY A 21 -11.85 11.05 2.48
C GLY A 21 -10.81 9.96 2.62
N LEU A 22 -9.70 10.19 3.34
CA LEU A 22 -8.63 9.18 3.48
C LEU A 22 -9.09 7.93 4.22
N LEU A 23 -9.95 8.08 5.24
CA LEU A 23 -10.49 6.91 5.96
C LEU A 23 -11.40 6.07 5.05
N ASP A 24 -12.18 6.70 4.19
CA ASP A 24 -13.02 5.99 3.22
C ASP A 24 -12.16 5.22 2.22
N ASP A 25 -11.03 5.78 1.81
CA ASP A 25 -10.07 5.08 0.94
C ASP A 25 -9.49 3.86 1.62
N LEU A 26 -9.14 3.97 2.92
CA LEU A 26 -8.65 2.82 3.68
C LEU A 26 -9.69 1.70 3.76
N VAL A 27 -10.95 2.05 4.02
CA VAL A 27 -12.04 1.06 4.09
C VAL A 27 -12.25 0.40 2.73
N ARG A 28 -12.24 1.18 1.64
CA ARG A 28 -12.39 0.63 0.29
C ARG A 28 -11.28 -0.37 -0.01
N THR A 29 -10.05 -0.05 0.34
CA THR A 29 -8.92 -0.96 0.15
C THR A 29 -9.08 -2.21 0.99
N LYS A 30 -9.51 -2.07 2.25
CA LYS A 30 -9.78 -3.24 3.12
C LYS A 30 -10.83 -4.16 2.52
N MET A 31 -11.87 -3.62 1.89
CA MET A 31 -12.90 -4.43 1.22
C MET A 31 -12.32 -5.20 0.03
N LEU A 32 -11.47 -4.56 -0.77
CA LEU A 32 -10.79 -5.24 -1.88
C LEU A 32 -9.82 -6.31 -1.37
N LEU A 33 -9.07 -6.02 -0.32
CA LEU A 33 -8.17 -6.99 0.32
C LEU A 33 -8.94 -8.17 0.90
N TYR A 34 -10.10 -7.93 1.50
CA TYR A 34 -10.96 -9.00 1.98
C TYR A 34 -11.33 -9.95 0.84
N LYS A 35 -11.76 -9.40 -0.29
CA LYS A 35 -12.08 -10.21 -1.48
C LYS A 35 -10.87 -10.97 -1.99
N TYR A 36 -9.71 -10.33 -2.04
CA TYR A 36 -8.48 -10.94 -2.50
C TYR A 36 -8.05 -12.08 -1.59
N ASN A 37 -8.00 -11.84 -0.28
CA ASN A 37 -7.46 -12.79 0.69
C ASN A 37 -8.41 -13.96 0.96
N HIS A 38 -9.69 -13.82 0.63
CA HIS A 38 -10.70 -14.89 0.77
C HIS A 38 -11.07 -15.52 -0.58
N CYS A 39 -10.45 -15.10 -1.66
CA CYS A 39 -10.63 -15.73 -2.97
C CYS A 39 -9.98 -17.11 -2.98
N LYS A 40 -10.64 -18.07 -3.61
CA LYS A 40 -10.06 -19.43 -3.74
C LYS A 40 -8.73 -19.35 -4.51
N PRO A 41 -7.67 -19.99 -4.01
CA PRO A 41 -6.33 -19.84 -4.60
C PRO A 41 -6.20 -20.39 -6.01
N ASN A 42 -7.12 -21.26 -6.46
CA ASN A 42 -7.13 -21.77 -7.82
C ASN A 42 -7.83 -20.83 -8.83
N LYS A 43 -8.33 -19.68 -8.41
CA LYS A 43 -8.99 -18.69 -9.26
C LYS A 43 -8.00 -17.62 -9.71
N SER A 44 -6.98 -18.01 -10.45
CA SER A 44 -5.85 -17.14 -10.82
C SER A 44 -6.26 -15.88 -11.58
N LYS A 45 -7.23 -15.99 -12.50
CA LYS A 45 -7.72 -14.81 -13.24
C LYS A 45 -8.43 -13.81 -12.34
N ARG A 46 -9.21 -14.30 -11.37
CA ARG A 46 -9.91 -13.45 -10.41
C ARG A 46 -8.92 -12.77 -9.47
N LEU A 47 -7.93 -13.51 -9.00
CA LEU A 47 -6.86 -12.96 -8.15
C LEU A 47 -6.09 -11.86 -8.89
N ASP A 48 -5.71 -12.11 -10.14
CA ASP A 48 -5.01 -11.12 -10.95
C ASP A 48 -5.85 -9.85 -11.14
N LYS A 49 -7.12 -10.00 -11.44
CA LYS A 49 -8.03 -8.85 -11.59
C LYS A 49 -8.16 -8.04 -10.30
N LEU A 50 -8.28 -8.71 -9.16
CA LEU A 50 -8.43 -8.06 -7.86
C LEU A 50 -7.17 -7.31 -7.46
N ILE A 51 -6.00 -7.95 -7.58
CA ILE A 51 -4.75 -7.30 -7.18
C ILE A 51 -4.46 -6.07 -8.05
N ARG A 52 -4.79 -6.11 -9.34
CA ARG A 52 -4.63 -4.96 -10.23
C ARG A 52 -5.59 -3.81 -9.91
N LYS A 53 -6.72 -4.08 -9.27
CA LYS A 53 -7.61 -3.04 -8.75
C LYS A 53 -7.05 -2.40 -7.48
N ILE A 54 -6.30 -3.15 -6.71
CA ILE A 54 -5.71 -2.66 -5.45
C ILE A 54 -4.49 -1.78 -5.73
N LEU A 55 -3.58 -2.25 -6.59
CA LEU A 55 -2.33 -1.56 -6.87
C LEU A 55 -2.53 -0.40 -7.87
N ASN A 56 -1.63 0.59 -7.80
CA ASN A 56 -1.61 1.69 -8.76
C ASN A 56 -1.18 1.21 -10.15
N LYS A 57 -0.03 0.54 -10.21
CA LYS A 57 0.51 -0.02 -11.44
C LYS A 57 1.12 -1.38 -11.17
N ALA A 58 1.04 -2.26 -12.15
CA ALA A 58 1.65 -3.57 -12.08
C ALA A 58 2.10 -4.00 -13.48
N GLY A 59 3.22 -4.67 -13.56
CA GLY A 59 3.73 -5.24 -14.80
C GLY A 59 2.81 -6.30 -15.39
N SER A 60 3.16 -6.85 -16.55
CA SER A 60 2.31 -7.80 -17.26
C SER A 60 2.13 -9.12 -16.51
N TRP A 61 3.15 -9.56 -15.78
CA TRP A 61 3.04 -10.71 -14.90
C TRP A 61 3.42 -10.35 -13.48
N ILE A 62 2.51 -10.61 -12.55
CA ILE A 62 2.75 -10.46 -11.11
C ILE A 62 2.08 -11.62 -10.38
N CYS A 63 2.63 -12.00 -9.24
CA CYS A 63 2.03 -12.99 -8.36
C CYS A 63 2.26 -12.55 -6.91
N ILE A 64 1.19 -12.34 -6.20
CA ILE A 64 1.25 -11.98 -4.78
C ILE A 64 0.46 -13.03 -4.02
N ASP A 65 1.15 -13.87 -3.26
CA ASP A 65 0.51 -14.92 -2.49
C ASP A 65 -0.33 -14.32 -1.37
N GLN A 66 -1.44 -14.98 -1.12
CA GLN A 66 -2.36 -14.61 -0.04
C GLN A 66 -1.82 -15.09 1.31
N PRO A 67 -2.06 -14.37 2.39
CA PRO A 67 -2.69 -13.05 2.45
C PRO A 67 -1.71 -11.91 2.13
N PHE A 68 -2.26 -10.84 1.57
CA PHE A 68 -1.55 -9.59 1.30
C PHE A 68 -2.25 -8.45 2.02
N HIS A 69 -1.48 -7.50 2.55
CA HIS A 69 -2.00 -6.35 3.29
C HIS A 69 -1.34 -5.06 2.83
N CYS A 70 -2.12 -4.01 2.70
CA CYS A 70 -1.64 -2.66 2.45
C CYS A 70 -2.63 -1.64 3.00
N ASP A 71 -2.25 -0.36 3.03
CA ASP A 71 -3.15 0.72 3.47
C ASP A 71 -4.04 1.19 2.32
N PHE A 72 -3.45 1.73 1.27
CA PHE A 72 -4.18 2.32 0.14
C PHE A 72 -4.10 1.46 -1.12
N GLY A 73 -2.97 0.82 -1.35
CA GLY A 73 -2.71 0.09 -2.59
C GLY A 73 -2.45 1.01 -3.78
N SER A 74 -3.20 2.09 -3.88
CA SER A 74 -3.08 3.10 -4.94
C SER A 74 -1.74 3.84 -4.96
N ASN A 75 -0.94 3.71 -3.92
CA ASN A 75 0.39 4.30 -3.85
C ASN A 75 1.51 3.27 -4.09
N ILE A 76 1.15 2.05 -4.47
CA ILE A 76 2.08 0.97 -4.74
C ILE A 76 2.17 0.72 -6.25
N SER A 77 3.38 0.77 -6.80
CA SER A 77 3.64 0.41 -8.18
C SER A 77 4.69 -0.70 -8.23
N VAL A 78 4.41 -1.75 -8.98
CA VAL A 78 5.33 -2.88 -9.15
C VAL A 78 5.65 -3.08 -10.62
N GLY A 79 6.89 -3.45 -10.90
CA GLY A 79 7.37 -3.69 -12.25
C GLY A 79 7.02 -5.08 -12.78
N GLU A 80 7.77 -5.51 -13.80
CA GLU A 80 7.59 -6.81 -14.44
C GLU A 80 8.09 -7.94 -13.56
N ASN A 81 7.40 -9.08 -13.62
CA ASN A 81 7.79 -10.32 -12.97
C ASN A 81 7.95 -10.20 -11.45
N PHE A 82 7.08 -9.41 -10.81
CA PHE A 82 7.08 -9.28 -9.37
C PHE A 82 6.45 -10.50 -8.70
N TYR A 83 7.15 -11.06 -7.73
CA TYR A 83 6.59 -12.11 -6.87
C TYR A 83 6.73 -11.72 -5.41
N ALA A 84 5.64 -11.82 -4.66
CA ALA A 84 5.65 -11.68 -3.20
C ALA A 84 5.06 -12.95 -2.56
N ASN A 85 5.82 -13.54 -1.67
CA ASN A 85 5.38 -14.68 -0.88
C ASN A 85 4.36 -14.22 0.18
N ARG A 86 3.76 -15.16 0.88
CA ARG A 86 2.68 -14.93 1.83
C ARG A 86 3.02 -13.93 2.93
N ASN A 87 2.00 -13.28 3.44
CA ASN A 87 2.07 -12.32 4.55
C ASN A 87 2.91 -11.06 4.22
N CYS A 88 2.88 -10.63 2.98
CA CYS A 88 3.47 -9.35 2.60
C CYS A 88 2.60 -8.21 3.12
N THR A 89 3.21 -7.24 3.77
CA THR A 89 2.52 -6.04 4.29
C THR A 89 3.23 -4.79 3.78
N ILE A 90 2.51 -3.93 3.06
CA ILE A 90 3.05 -2.67 2.56
C ILE A 90 2.18 -1.54 3.06
N LEU A 91 2.69 -0.75 3.99
CA LEU A 91 1.98 0.43 4.51
C LEU A 91 2.35 1.63 3.65
N ASP A 92 1.49 1.94 2.70
CA ASP A 92 1.76 2.84 1.59
C ASP A 92 1.11 4.22 1.69
N CYS A 93 1.17 4.87 2.85
CA CYS A 93 0.82 6.29 2.89
C CYS A 93 1.84 7.13 2.10
N GLY A 94 3.11 6.77 2.08
CA GLY A 94 4.08 7.23 1.09
C GLY A 94 4.12 6.28 -0.10
N ARG A 95 4.59 6.75 -1.25
CA ARG A 95 4.70 5.92 -2.46
C ARG A 95 5.71 4.81 -2.26
N VAL A 96 5.35 3.63 -2.75
CA VAL A 96 6.24 2.47 -2.82
C VAL A 96 6.40 2.09 -4.28
N THR A 97 7.61 2.14 -4.78
CA THR A 97 7.93 1.78 -6.16
C THR A 97 8.85 0.58 -6.14
N ILE A 98 8.39 -0.52 -6.73
CA ILE A 98 9.14 -1.78 -6.81
C ILE A 98 9.48 -2.02 -8.28
N GLY A 99 10.76 -2.19 -8.57
CA GLY A 99 11.25 -2.37 -9.92
C GLY A 99 10.93 -3.75 -10.51
N ASP A 100 11.61 -4.06 -11.62
CA ASP A 100 11.42 -5.34 -12.32
C ASP A 100 12.20 -6.46 -11.62
N GLU A 101 11.74 -7.71 -11.81
CA GLU A 101 12.42 -8.93 -11.35
C GLU A 101 12.66 -8.98 -9.83
N VAL A 102 11.79 -8.35 -9.05
CA VAL A 102 11.90 -8.35 -7.58
C VAL A 102 11.15 -9.53 -6.98
N LEU A 103 11.79 -10.25 -6.09
CA LEU A 103 11.21 -11.37 -5.37
C LEU A 103 11.21 -11.07 -3.86
N PHE A 104 10.05 -11.16 -3.24
CA PHE A 104 9.92 -11.08 -1.78
C PHE A 104 9.71 -12.47 -1.19
N GLY A 105 10.51 -12.82 -0.19
CA GLY A 105 10.26 -14.01 0.62
C GLY A 105 9.03 -13.83 1.51
N PRO A 106 8.68 -14.85 2.32
CA PRO A 106 7.52 -14.74 3.23
C PRO A 106 7.75 -13.68 4.32
N ASN A 107 6.66 -13.05 4.75
CA ASN A 107 6.63 -12.09 5.84
C ASN A 107 7.45 -10.82 5.60
N VAL A 108 7.63 -10.40 4.34
CA VAL A 108 8.27 -9.14 4.04
C VAL A 108 7.32 -7.98 4.36
N SER A 109 7.84 -6.99 5.05
CA SER A 109 7.09 -5.77 5.38
C SER A 109 7.82 -4.54 4.88
N VAL A 110 7.08 -3.62 4.26
CA VAL A 110 7.57 -2.33 3.79
C VAL A 110 6.73 -1.25 4.46
N PHE A 111 7.35 -0.43 5.27
CA PHE A 111 6.66 0.61 6.03
C PHE A 111 7.13 1.99 5.57
N THR A 112 6.22 2.77 5.02
CA THR A 112 6.46 4.19 4.71
C THR A 112 5.95 5.10 5.81
N ALA A 113 4.98 4.60 6.60
CA ALA A 113 4.30 5.38 7.62
C ALA A 113 5.18 5.63 8.84
N GLY A 114 5.12 6.84 9.35
CA GLY A 114 5.75 7.21 10.60
C GLY A 114 4.86 8.14 11.43
N HIS A 115 5.18 8.22 12.70
CA HIS A 115 4.54 9.13 13.64
C HIS A 115 5.59 10.01 14.31
N PRO A 116 5.26 11.27 14.64
CA PRO A 116 6.19 12.13 15.35
C PRO A 116 6.64 11.50 16.68
N ILE A 117 7.91 11.67 17.01
CA ILE A 117 8.46 11.14 18.26
C ILE A 117 8.09 12.04 19.44
N HIS A 118 8.06 13.36 19.22
CA HIS A 118 7.74 14.32 20.27
C HIS A 118 6.31 14.09 20.78
N PRO A 119 6.09 13.99 22.10
CA PRO A 119 4.79 13.60 22.66
C PRO A 119 3.60 14.45 22.20
N GLU A 120 3.74 15.78 22.18
CA GLU A 120 2.65 16.65 21.74
C GLU A 120 2.28 16.41 20.29
N SER A 121 3.27 16.34 19.39
CA SER A 121 3.05 16.09 17.97
C SER A 121 2.45 14.70 17.75
N ARG A 122 2.95 13.71 18.48
CA ARG A 122 2.43 12.33 18.39
C ARG A 122 0.99 12.25 18.88
N ASN A 123 0.67 12.92 19.97
CA ASN A 123 -0.68 12.92 20.55
C ASN A 123 -1.68 13.67 19.67
N SER A 124 -1.23 14.55 18.79
CA SER A 124 -2.07 15.19 17.78
C SER A 124 -2.54 14.24 16.69
N ARG A 125 -1.98 13.01 16.65
CA ARG A 125 -2.28 11.93 15.71
C ARG A 125 -1.93 12.23 14.26
N TYR A 126 -1.07 13.20 14.00
CA TYR A 126 -0.50 13.41 12.68
C TYR A 126 0.38 12.23 12.30
N GLN A 127 0.36 11.93 11.01
CA GLN A 127 1.20 10.90 10.40
C GLN A 127 2.03 11.53 9.28
N TYR A 128 3.05 10.85 8.85
CA TYR A 128 3.80 11.20 7.64
C TYR A 128 4.22 9.92 6.91
N GLY A 129 4.50 10.06 5.63
CA GLY A 129 4.95 8.94 4.81
C GLY A 129 6.24 9.30 4.09
N ILE A 130 7.18 8.37 4.05
CA ILE A 130 8.45 8.51 3.34
C ILE A 130 8.46 7.50 2.20
N GLU A 131 8.73 7.98 0.97
CA GLU A 131 8.78 7.12 -0.20
C GLU A 131 9.86 6.03 -0.06
N VAL A 132 9.53 4.85 -0.56
CA VAL A 132 10.45 3.71 -0.60
C VAL A 132 10.55 3.20 -2.03
N THR A 133 11.77 3.01 -2.51
CA THR A 133 12.04 2.43 -3.82
C THR A 133 12.88 1.17 -3.63
N ILE A 134 12.48 0.08 -4.28
CA ILE A 134 13.13 -1.24 -4.18
C ILE A 134 13.46 -1.74 -5.59
N GLY A 135 14.68 -2.18 -5.75
CA GLY A 135 15.15 -2.78 -7.00
C GLY A 135 15.55 -1.79 -8.04
#